data_187bd14599316084bca456bfcb8a7cfd
#
_entry.id   187bd14599316084bca456bfcb8a7cfd
#
_cell.length_a   1.000
_cell.length_b   1.000
_cell.length_c   1.000
_cell.angle_alpha   90.00
_cell.angle_beta   90.00
_cell.angle_gamma   90.00
#
_symmetry.space_group_name_H-M   'P 1'
#
loop_
_entity.id
_entity.type
_entity.pdbx_description
1 polymer ?
#
loop_
_entity_poly.entity_id
_entity_poly.type
_entity_poly.pdbx_seq_one_letter_code
_entity_poly.pdbx_strand_id
1 'polypeptide(L)'
;MGLPFIGESLEFLSTGRKGHPQKFIYDRMAKFSSQVFKTSILGEPVAVLCGAAGNKFLFSNENKLVTAWWPSSVNKIFPSSLQTSSKEESKKMRKLLPNFMKPEALQRYIGIMDTIAQRHFESGWDGKQEVIVFPLAKSYTFWLACRLFLSIEDPKHVEKFADPFNALASGIISIPIDLPGTPFNRAIKASNLIREELRSIIRQRKIDLAENKASPTQDILSYMLLFTDDNGQFMNEMDIADKILGLLIGGHDTASAAITFVVKYLAELPEIYNEVLKGEVSLTHLF
;
A
#
# COMPACT_ATOMS: atom_id res chain seq x y z
N MET A 1 -23.71 -1.23 -21.29
CA MET A 1 -23.26 -1.73 -19.96
C MET A 1 -22.20 -2.84 -20.08
N GLY A 2 -21.49 -2.88 -21.20
CA GLY A 2 -20.37 -3.80 -21.42
C GLY A 2 -20.75 -5.26 -21.68
N LEU A 3 -19.75 -6.14 -21.58
CA LEU A 3 -19.89 -7.58 -21.79
C LEU A 3 -20.57 -8.27 -20.58
N PRO A 4 -21.29 -9.39 -20.78
CA PRO A 4 -21.81 -10.18 -19.66
C PRO A 4 -20.70 -10.53 -18.65
N PHE A 5 -20.98 -10.50 -17.36
CA PHE A 5 -20.09 -10.79 -16.22
C PHE A 5 -18.88 -9.88 -16.03
N ILE A 6 -18.33 -9.30 -17.11
CA ILE A 6 -17.13 -8.45 -17.05
C ILE A 6 -17.49 -6.96 -17.04
N GLY A 7 -18.66 -6.62 -17.57
CA GLY A 7 -19.09 -5.23 -17.69
C GLY A 7 -18.18 -4.42 -18.62
N GLU A 8 -17.80 -3.24 -18.20
CA GLU A 8 -16.92 -2.32 -18.92
C GLU A 8 -15.47 -2.37 -18.40
N SER A 9 -15.11 -3.40 -17.62
CA SER A 9 -13.79 -3.53 -16.98
C SER A 9 -12.63 -3.57 -17.96
N LEU A 10 -12.82 -4.18 -19.16
CA LEU A 10 -11.77 -4.22 -20.18
C LEU A 10 -11.41 -2.81 -20.69
N GLU A 11 -12.42 -1.99 -20.94
CA GLU A 11 -12.22 -0.61 -21.37
C GLU A 11 -11.59 0.23 -20.25
N PHE A 12 -12.10 0.09 -19.03
CA PHE A 12 -11.54 0.75 -17.84
C PHE A 12 -10.05 0.43 -17.65
N LEU A 13 -9.68 -0.84 -17.69
CA LEU A 13 -8.29 -1.28 -17.55
C LEU A 13 -7.44 -0.88 -18.76
N SER A 14 -7.98 -0.94 -19.97
CA SER A 14 -7.26 -0.56 -21.19
C SER A 14 -6.93 0.93 -21.22
N THR A 15 -7.86 1.80 -20.84
CA THR A 15 -7.60 3.25 -20.77
C THR A 15 -6.55 3.59 -19.72
N GLY A 16 -6.57 2.91 -18.57
CA GLY A 16 -5.53 3.04 -17.54
C GLY A 16 -4.15 2.63 -18.05
N ARG A 17 -4.03 1.46 -18.68
CA ARG A 17 -2.76 0.95 -19.24
C ARG A 17 -2.18 1.82 -20.36
N LYS A 18 -3.04 2.51 -21.10
CA LYS A 18 -2.64 3.46 -22.17
C LYS A 18 -2.23 4.84 -21.62
N GLY A 19 -2.20 5.03 -20.31
CA GLY A 19 -1.85 6.31 -19.68
C GLY A 19 -2.97 7.35 -19.65
N HIS A 20 -4.20 6.97 -19.99
CA HIS A 20 -5.34 7.87 -20.05
C HIS A 20 -6.53 7.38 -19.19
N PRO A 21 -6.32 7.11 -17.87
CA PRO A 21 -7.37 6.56 -17.01
C PRO A 21 -8.62 7.44 -16.92
N GLN A 22 -8.44 8.76 -16.98
CA GLN A 22 -9.53 9.74 -16.96
C GLN A 22 -10.45 9.65 -18.16
N LYS A 23 -9.97 9.15 -19.31
CA LYS A 23 -10.76 9.06 -20.55
C LYS A 23 -12.01 8.21 -20.35
N PHE A 24 -11.93 7.11 -19.63
CA PHE A 24 -13.07 6.25 -19.31
C PHE A 24 -14.21 7.04 -18.64
N ILE A 25 -13.86 7.93 -17.72
CA ILE A 25 -14.82 8.76 -16.97
C ILE A 25 -15.36 9.87 -17.87
N TYR A 26 -14.50 10.62 -18.55
CA TYR A 26 -14.91 11.76 -19.39
C TYR A 26 -15.80 11.35 -20.56
N ASP A 27 -15.51 10.24 -21.23
CA ASP A 27 -16.34 9.72 -22.32
C ASP A 27 -17.78 9.42 -21.83
N ARG A 28 -17.92 8.91 -20.59
CA ARG A 28 -19.24 8.62 -19.99
C ARG A 28 -19.94 9.85 -19.46
N MET A 29 -19.21 10.79 -18.89
CA MET A 29 -19.78 12.08 -18.52
C MET A 29 -20.36 12.80 -19.74
N ALA A 30 -19.66 12.80 -20.86
CA ALA A 30 -20.14 13.40 -22.11
C ALA A 30 -21.35 12.65 -22.70
N LYS A 31 -21.38 11.32 -22.59
CA LYS A 31 -22.41 10.47 -23.19
C LYS A 31 -23.70 10.41 -22.36
N PHE A 32 -23.61 10.40 -21.03
CA PHE A 32 -24.73 10.12 -20.14
C PHE A 32 -25.09 11.32 -19.27
N SER A 33 -24.21 11.72 -18.38
CA SER A 33 -24.39 12.84 -17.46
C SER A 33 -23.06 13.28 -16.88
N SER A 34 -22.86 14.58 -16.76
CA SER A 34 -21.67 15.18 -16.13
C SER A 34 -21.62 15.02 -14.62
N GLN A 35 -22.71 14.62 -13.97
CA GLN A 35 -22.80 14.52 -12.50
C GLN A 35 -22.78 13.08 -12.00
N VAL A 36 -23.54 12.19 -12.66
CA VAL A 36 -23.67 10.79 -12.27
C VAL A 36 -23.95 9.91 -13.46
N PHE A 37 -23.29 8.75 -13.53
CA PHE A 37 -23.61 7.72 -14.50
C PHE A 37 -23.47 6.32 -13.91
N LYS A 38 -24.13 5.35 -14.53
CA LYS A 38 -24.05 3.94 -14.17
C LYS A 38 -23.10 3.20 -15.09
N THR A 39 -22.29 2.32 -14.53
CA THR A 39 -21.39 1.41 -15.25
C THR A 39 -21.37 0.04 -14.55
N SER A 40 -20.55 -0.88 -15.05
CA SER A 40 -20.23 -2.15 -14.38
C SER A 40 -18.73 -2.38 -14.46
N ILE A 41 -18.06 -2.46 -13.31
CA ILE A 41 -16.61 -2.62 -13.20
C ILE A 41 -16.33 -3.79 -12.26
N LEU A 42 -15.41 -4.68 -12.66
CA LEU A 42 -15.02 -5.88 -11.92
C LEU A 42 -16.18 -6.81 -11.56
N GLY A 43 -17.18 -6.86 -12.47
CA GLY A 43 -18.38 -7.68 -12.29
C GLY A 43 -19.48 -7.06 -11.44
N GLU A 44 -19.27 -5.88 -10.91
CA GLU A 44 -20.19 -5.20 -10.00
C GLU A 44 -20.86 -3.98 -10.66
N PRO A 45 -22.14 -3.72 -10.39
CA PRO A 45 -22.80 -2.50 -10.83
C PRO A 45 -22.30 -1.31 -10.02
N VAL A 46 -21.83 -0.26 -10.71
CA VAL A 46 -21.23 0.92 -10.11
C VAL A 46 -21.96 2.18 -10.54
N ALA A 47 -22.30 3.05 -9.60
CA ALA A 47 -22.70 4.42 -9.86
C ALA A 47 -21.49 5.35 -9.62
N VAL A 48 -21.07 6.06 -10.65
CA VAL A 48 -19.96 7.01 -10.57
C VAL A 48 -20.52 8.40 -10.32
N LEU A 49 -20.22 8.98 -9.16
CA LEU A 49 -20.57 10.35 -8.81
C LEU A 49 -19.38 11.25 -9.17
N CYS A 50 -19.61 12.27 -9.98
CA CYS A 50 -18.57 13.11 -10.57
C CYS A 50 -18.50 14.49 -9.92
N GLY A 51 -17.29 15.06 -9.93
CA GLY A 51 -17.04 16.44 -9.51
C GLY A 51 -17.13 16.68 -8.00
N ALA A 52 -17.02 17.95 -7.61
CA ALA A 52 -16.97 18.36 -6.20
C ALA A 52 -18.25 18.01 -5.43
N ALA A 53 -19.42 18.12 -6.05
CA ALA A 53 -20.70 17.79 -5.42
C ALA A 53 -20.81 16.30 -5.11
N GLY A 54 -20.40 15.43 -6.05
CA GLY A 54 -20.35 13.99 -5.85
C GLY A 54 -19.42 13.58 -4.72
N ASN A 55 -18.21 14.13 -4.72
CA ASN A 55 -17.23 13.89 -3.64
C ASN A 55 -17.78 14.39 -2.28
N LYS A 56 -18.33 15.59 -2.22
CA LYS A 56 -18.95 16.11 -1.00
C LYS A 56 -20.04 15.20 -0.48
N PHE A 57 -20.91 14.70 -1.38
CA PHE A 57 -21.97 13.76 -0.99
C PHE A 57 -21.38 12.49 -0.36
N LEU A 58 -20.41 11.85 -1.01
CA LEU A 58 -19.80 10.60 -0.52
C LEU A 58 -19.14 10.79 0.85
N PHE A 59 -18.22 11.76 0.97
CA PHE A 59 -17.43 11.95 2.19
C PHE A 59 -18.26 12.51 3.37
N SER A 60 -19.28 13.32 3.10
CA SER A 60 -20.16 13.82 4.18
C SER A 60 -21.15 12.78 4.69
N ASN A 61 -21.36 11.71 3.94
CA ASN A 61 -22.33 10.66 4.28
C ASN A 61 -21.66 9.32 4.60
N GLU A 62 -20.34 9.29 4.76
CA GLU A 62 -19.61 8.09 5.17
C GLU A 62 -20.13 7.56 6.50
N ASN A 63 -20.40 6.25 6.57
CA ASN A 63 -21.02 5.55 7.69
C ASN A 63 -22.45 6.01 8.07
N LYS A 64 -23.12 6.77 7.18
CA LYS A 64 -24.54 7.16 7.31
C LYS A 64 -25.36 6.60 6.16
N LEU A 65 -25.13 7.11 4.95
CA LEU A 65 -25.80 6.69 3.72
C LEU A 65 -24.91 5.83 2.83
N VAL A 66 -23.60 5.93 2.98
CA VAL A 66 -22.60 5.18 2.22
C VAL A 66 -21.59 4.55 3.16
N THR A 67 -21.07 3.40 2.77
CA THR A 67 -20.04 2.64 3.50
C THR A 67 -18.90 2.34 2.54
N ALA A 68 -17.66 2.40 3.04
CA ALA A 68 -16.51 1.93 2.27
C ALA A 68 -16.69 0.44 1.95
N TRP A 69 -16.42 0.08 0.70
CA TRP A 69 -16.62 -1.26 0.19
C TRP A 69 -15.52 -1.63 -0.80
N TRP A 70 -15.21 -2.89 -0.85
CA TRP A 70 -14.28 -3.47 -1.82
C TRP A 70 -14.98 -4.56 -2.64
N PRO A 71 -14.63 -4.78 -3.92
CA PRO A 71 -15.15 -5.89 -4.69
C PRO A 71 -14.93 -7.23 -3.98
N SER A 72 -15.90 -8.15 -4.12
CA SER A 72 -15.82 -9.48 -3.51
C SER A 72 -14.57 -10.28 -3.92
N SER A 73 -14.03 -9.98 -5.11
CA SER A 73 -12.75 -10.51 -5.59
C SER A 73 -11.56 -10.13 -4.70
N VAL A 74 -11.59 -8.93 -4.13
CA VAL A 74 -10.53 -8.47 -3.24
C VAL A 74 -10.55 -9.23 -1.92
N ASN A 75 -11.72 -9.70 -1.45
CA ASN A 75 -11.84 -10.56 -0.26
C ASN A 75 -11.07 -11.88 -0.40
N LYS A 76 -10.92 -12.42 -1.59
CA LYS A 76 -10.12 -13.63 -1.81
C LYS A 76 -8.61 -13.38 -1.68
N ILE A 77 -8.19 -12.17 -1.97
CA ILE A 77 -6.78 -11.75 -1.84
C ILE A 77 -6.51 -11.27 -0.41
N PHE A 78 -7.46 -10.55 0.21
CA PHE A 78 -7.37 -9.98 1.56
C PHE A 78 -8.60 -10.37 2.38
N PRO A 79 -8.65 -11.58 2.96
CA PRO A 79 -9.84 -12.07 3.65
C PRO A 79 -10.28 -11.25 4.86
N SER A 80 -9.39 -10.64 5.61
CA SER A 80 -9.75 -10.02 6.89
C SER A 80 -9.28 -8.57 7.10
N SER A 81 -8.36 -8.05 6.27
CA SER A 81 -7.66 -6.81 6.65
C SER A 81 -8.34 -5.50 6.27
N LEU A 82 -9.04 -5.46 5.15
CA LEU A 82 -9.55 -4.19 4.61
C LEU A 82 -11.08 -4.09 4.59
N GLN A 83 -11.79 -5.19 4.74
CA GLN A 83 -13.20 -5.26 4.38
C GLN A 83 -14.13 -5.57 5.53
N THR A 84 -13.67 -6.37 6.47
CA THR A 84 -14.47 -6.81 7.61
C THR A 84 -14.18 -6.00 8.85
N SER A 85 -13.29 -5.00 8.76
CA SER A 85 -13.07 -4.13 9.90
C SER A 85 -14.37 -3.38 10.21
N SER A 86 -15.09 -3.90 11.18
CA SER A 86 -16.17 -3.17 11.80
C SER A 86 -15.65 -1.78 12.18
N LYS A 87 -16.56 -0.81 12.32
CA LYS A 87 -16.21 0.53 12.81
C LYS A 87 -15.35 0.44 14.09
N GLU A 88 -15.56 -0.58 14.91
CA GLU A 88 -14.83 -0.83 16.16
C GLU A 88 -13.40 -1.34 15.90
N GLU A 89 -13.20 -2.24 14.95
CA GLU A 89 -11.84 -2.70 14.58
C GLU A 89 -11.00 -1.61 13.94
N SER A 90 -11.62 -0.79 13.08
CA SER A 90 -10.97 0.40 12.52
C SER A 90 -10.56 1.40 13.59
N LYS A 91 -11.39 1.57 14.64
CA LYS A 91 -11.03 2.40 15.80
C LYS A 91 -9.88 1.79 16.62
N LYS A 92 -9.88 0.46 16.82
CA LYS A 92 -8.78 -0.24 17.50
C LYS A 92 -7.46 -0.02 16.75
N MET A 93 -7.45 -0.20 15.43
CA MET A 93 -6.26 0.08 14.62
C MET A 93 -5.80 1.54 14.68
N ARG A 94 -6.72 2.49 14.67
CA ARG A 94 -6.40 3.92 14.82
C ARG A 94 -5.85 4.27 16.22
N LYS A 95 -6.19 3.51 17.24
CA LYS A 95 -5.56 3.65 18.57
C LYS A 95 -4.13 3.09 18.62
N LEU A 96 -3.83 2.11 17.78
CA LEU A 96 -2.54 1.44 17.69
C LEU A 96 -1.49 2.29 16.95
N LEU A 97 -1.86 2.82 15.78
CA LEU A 97 -0.95 3.54 14.88
C LEU A 97 -0.31 4.81 15.47
N PRO A 98 -0.98 5.64 16.29
CA PRO A 98 -0.39 6.88 16.80
C PRO A 98 0.95 6.68 17.53
N ASN A 99 1.18 5.54 18.16
CA ASN A 99 2.43 5.27 18.85
C ASN A 99 3.63 5.15 17.89
N PHE A 100 3.38 4.82 16.61
CA PHE A 100 4.38 4.77 15.53
C PHE A 100 4.49 6.07 14.75
N MET A 101 3.48 6.93 14.85
CA MET A 101 3.41 8.20 14.12
C MET A 101 3.68 9.42 15.00
N LYS A 102 3.98 9.20 16.29
CA LYS A 102 4.41 10.29 17.19
C LYS A 102 5.75 10.86 16.71
N PRO A 103 5.99 12.17 16.90
CA PRO A 103 7.24 12.81 16.50
C PRO A 103 8.50 12.07 16.98
N GLU A 104 8.50 11.54 18.21
CA GLU A 104 9.62 10.82 18.80
C GLU A 104 9.86 9.45 18.13
N ALA A 105 8.81 8.81 17.62
CA ALA A 105 8.92 7.58 16.83
C ALA A 105 9.45 7.88 15.43
N LEU A 106 8.93 8.93 14.79
CA LEU A 106 9.37 9.35 13.45
C LEU A 106 10.84 9.75 13.44
N GLN A 107 11.32 10.45 14.47
CA GLN A 107 12.74 10.77 14.61
C GLN A 107 13.65 9.54 14.63
N ARG A 108 13.23 8.45 15.29
CA ARG A 108 14.00 7.19 15.30
C ARG A 108 14.08 6.53 13.93
N TYR A 109 13.11 6.78 13.06
CA TYR A 109 13.09 6.19 11.70
C TYR A 109 14.05 6.90 10.75
N ILE A 110 14.41 8.17 11.00
CA ILE A 110 15.29 8.97 10.12
C ILE A 110 16.60 8.23 9.84
N GLY A 111 17.28 7.76 10.88
CA GLY A 111 18.55 7.02 10.72
C GLY A 111 18.39 5.71 9.94
N ILE A 112 17.24 5.02 10.10
CA ILE A 112 16.93 3.80 9.35
C ILE A 112 16.69 4.15 7.88
N MET A 113 15.89 5.20 7.61
CA MET A 113 15.59 5.68 6.26
C MET A 113 16.88 6.09 5.53
N ASP A 114 17.74 6.85 6.20
CA ASP A 114 19.02 7.32 5.66
C ASP A 114 19.94 6.15 5.31
N THR A 115 20.14 5.22 6.24
CA THR A 115 20.99 4.04 6.00
C THR A 115 20.50 3.20 4.80
N ILE A 116 19.19 2.98 4.69
CA ILE A 116 18.62 2.23 3.57
C ILE A 116 18.73 3.03 2.28
N ALA A 117 18.53 4.36 2.32
CA ALA A 117 18.67 5.23 1.17
C ALA A 117 20.09 5.21 0.62
N GLN A 118 21.11 5.37 1.47
CA GLN A 118 22.52 5.32 1.07
C GLN A 118 22.85 4.02 0.35
N ARG A 119 22.54 2.87 0.95
CA ARG A 119 22.75 1.55 0.32
C ARG A 119 21.99 1.41 -1.01
N HIS A 120 20.80 1.97 -1.08
CA HIS A 120 19.98 1.93 -2.28
C HIS A 120 20.58 2.78 -3.41
N PHE A 121 21.12 3.96 -3.08
CA PHE A 121 21.83 4.80 -4.06
C PHE A 121 23.09 4.12 -4.53
N GLU A 122 23.95 3.63 -3.64
CA GLU A 122 25.18 2.91 -3.98
C GLU A 122 24.94 1.72 -4.92
N SER A 123 23.89 0.92 -4.68
CA SER A 123 23.61 -0.29 -5.46
C SER A 123 22.80 -0.02 -6.73
N GLY A 124 21.88 0.94 -6.68
CA GLY A 124 20.85 1.14 -7.69
C GLY A 124 21.09 2.32 -8.63
N TRP A 125 21.80 3.37 -8.21
CA TRP A 125 21.92 4.64 -8.92
C TRP A 125 23.35 4.99 -9.29
N ASP A 126 24.30 4.84 -8.37
CA ASP A 126 25.66 5.29 -8.54
C ASP A 126 26.37 4.62 -9.72
N GLY A 127 27.09 5.42 -10.49
CA GLY A 127 27.83 4.97 -11.66
C GLY A 127 26.97 4.58 -12.86
N LYS A 128 25.65 4.74 -12.81
CA LYS A 128 24.75 4.45 -13.94
C LYS A 128 24.46 5.71 -14.74
N GLN A 129 24.51 5.60 -16.08
CA GLN A 129 24.15 6.69 -16.98
C GLN A 129 22.64 6.93 -17.02
N GLU A 130 21.85 5.86 -16.89
CA GLU A 130 20.38 5.91 -16.89
C GLU A 130 19.82 4.96 -15.84
N VAL A 131 18.72 5.37 -15.21
CA VAL A 131 17.99 4.57 -14.23
C VAL A 131 16.48 4.62 -14.48
N ILE A 132 15.80 3.53 -14.21
CA ILE A 132 14.34 3.49 -14.24
C ILE A 132 13.84 3.75 -12.81
N VAL A 133 13.36 4.97 -12.57
CA VAL A 133 13.07 5.47 -11.21
C VAL A 133 12.00 4.66 -10.48
N PHE A 134 10.87 4.35 -11.12
CA PHE A 134 9.74 3.70 -10.44
C PHE A 134 10.07 2.32 -9.83
N PRO A 135 10.71 1.38 -10.55
CA PRO A 135 11.16 0.13 -9.94
C PRO A 135 12.15 0.32 -8.78
N LEU A 136 13.06 1.29 -8.89
CA LEU A 136 14.00 1.61 -7.82
C LEU A 136 13.29 2.19 -6.59
N ALA A 137 12.38 3.13 -6.78
CA ALA A 137 11.55 3.68 -5.70
C ALA A 137 10.71 2.57 -5.03
N LYS A 138 10.17 1.61 -5.80
CA LYS A 138 9.47 0.44 -5.25
C LYS A 138 10.38 -0.43 -4.39
N SER A 139 11.58 -0.72 -4.86
CA SER A 139 12.55 -1.51 -4.09
C SER A 139 12.91 -0.83 -2.76
N TYR A 140 13.21 0.47 -2.81
CA TYR A 140 13.51 1.26 -1.61
C TYR A 140 12.37 1.26 -0.59
N THR A 141 11.16 1.63 -1.04
CA THR A 141 9.99 1.74 -0.14
C THR A 141 9.56 0.38 0.42
N PHE A 142 9.73 -0.69 -0.35
CA PHE A 142 9.44 -2.04 0.12
C PHE A 142 10.43 -2.50 1.19
N TRP A 143 11.73 -2.29 0.97
CA TRP A 143 12.74 -2.60 1.97
C TRP A 143 12.52 -1.81 3.26
N LEU A 144 12.26 -0.50 3.12
CA LEU A 144 11.96 0.36 4.25
C LEU A 144 10.73 -0.12 5.04
N ALA A 145 9.65 -0.50 4.36
CA ALA A 145 8.46 -1.04 4.99
C ALA A 145 8.74 -2.37 5.73
N CYS A 146 9.48 -3.29 5.12
CA CYS A 146 9.91 -4.53 5.76
C CYS A 146 10.76 -4.27 7.03
N ARG A 147 11.63 -3.27 6.97
CA ARG A 147 12.47 -2.89 8.12
C ARG A 147 11.66 -2.25 9.24
N LEU A 148 10.80 -1.30 8.92
CA LEU A 148 10.03 -0.56 9.93
C LEU A 148 8.88 -1.38 10.53
N PHE A 149 8.27 -2.27 9.76
CA PHE A 149 7.10 -3.02 10.21
C PHE A 149 7.45 -4.37 10.83
N LEU A 150 8.53 -4.99 10.36
CA LEU A 150 8.91 -6.37 10.68
C LEU A 150 10.34 -6.52 11.23
N SER A 151 11.14 -5.46 11.22
CA SER A 151 12.58 -5.50 11.52
C SER A 151 13.37 -6.50 10.65
N ILE A 152 12.96 -6.69 9.39
CA ILE A 152 13.72 -7.51 8.44
C ILE A 152 14.90 -6.69 7.92
N GLU A 153 16.12 -7.16 8.18
CA GLU A 153 17.37 -6.48 7.78
C GLU A 153 18.09 -7.18 6.63
N ASP A 154 17.91 -8.49 6.48
CA ASP A 154 18.57 -9.28 5.44
C ASP A 154 17.97 -8.97 4.06
N PRO A 155 18.77 -8.40 3.13
CA PRO A 155 18.31 -8.10 1.77
C PRO A 155 17.76 -9.33 1.03
N LYS A 156 18.35 -10.50 1.23
CA LYS A 156 17.88 -11.74 0.59
C LYS A 156 16.50 -12.15 1.06
N HIS A 157 16.20 -11.91 2.34
CA HIS A 157 14.86 -12.15 2.88
C HIS A 157 13.85 -11.16 2.28
N VAL A 158 14.23 -9.87 2.16
CA VAL A 158 13.39 -8.84 1.52
C VAL A 158 13.13 -9.19 0.04
N GLU A 159 14.14 -9.58 -0.72
CA GLU A 159 14.00 -9.98 -2.13
C GLU A 159 13.05 -11.19 -2.29
N LYS A 160 13.21 -12.22 -1.46
CA LYS A 160 12.32 -13.39 -1.45
C LYS A 160 10.85 -13.00 -1.18
N PHE A 161 10.63 -11.95 -0.42
CA PHE A 161 9.30 -11.42 -0.08
C PHE A 161 8.72 -10.54 -1.19
N ALA A 162 9.59 -9.85 -1.95
CA ALA A 162 9.19 -8.87 -2.96
C ALA A 162 8.46 -9.48 -4.16
N ASP A 163 8.91 -10.65 -4.68
CA ASP A 163 8.29 -11.28 -5.85
C ASP A 163 6.84 -11.71 -5.61
N PRO A 164 6.50 -12.45 -4.52
CA PRO A 164 5.10 -12.72 -4.19
C PRO A 164 4.30 -11.43 -3.98
N PHE A 165 4.90 -10.39 -3.39
CA PHE A 165 4.22 -9.12 -3.16
C PHE A 165 3.86 -8.40 -4.46
N ASN A 166 4.76 -8.37 -5.44
CA ASN A 166 4.49 -7.81 -6.76
C ASN A 166 3.38 -8.59 -7.50
N ALA A 167 3.39 -9.92 -7.40
CA ALA A 167 2.34 -10.77 -7.97
C ALA A 167 0.97 -10.50 -7.33
N LEU A 168 0.93 -10.32 -6.01
CA LEU A 168 -0.25 -9.94 -5.26
C LEU A 168 -0.79 -8.58 -5.71
N ALA A 169 0.07 -7.55 -5.71
CA ALA A 169 -0.31 -6.19 -6.08
C ALA A 169 -0.89 -6.11 -7.50
N SER A 170 -0.29 -6.82 -8.46
CA SER A 170 -0.77 -6.86 -9.85
C SER A 170 -2.14 -7.50 -10.02
N GLY A 171 -2.53 -8.38 -9.11
CA GLY A 171 -3.81 -9.08 -9.17
C GLY A 171 -4.97 -8.35 -8.49
N ILE A 172 -4.71 -7.38 -7.63
CA ILE A 172 -5.76 -6.60 -6.94
C ILE A 172 -6.68 -5.91 -7.95
N ILE A 173 -6.08 -5.31 -8.99
CA ILE A 173 -6.79 -4.60 -10.06
C ILE A 173 -6.76 -5.46 -11.33
N SER A 174 -7.15 -6.71 -11.23
CA SER A 174 -7.26 -7.62 -12.36
C SER A 174 -8.70 -8.12 -12.52
N ILE A 175 -9.01 -8.67 -13.71
CA ILE A 175 -10.28 -9.36 -13.89
C ILE A 175 -10.31 -10.58 -12.98
N PRO A 176 -11.37 -10.76 -12.14
CA PRO A 176 -11.41 -11.78 -11.10
C PRO A 176 -11.71 -13.19 -11.65
N ILE A 177 -10.90 -13.64 -12.59
CA ILE A 177 -10.95 -14.99 -13.16
C ILE A 177 -9.93 -15.87 -12.44
N ASP A 178 -10.41 -16.82 -11.63
CA ASP A 178 -9.59 -17.72 -10.86
C ASP A 178 -9.26 -19.00 -11.65
N LEU A 179 -8.44 -18.86 -12.69
CA LEU A 179 -7.92 -19.96 -13.50
C LEU A 179 -6.37 -19.97 -13.42
N PRO A 180 -5.74 -21.14 -13.49
CA PRO A 180 -4.30 -21.24 -13.49
C PRO A 180 -3.62 -20.32 -14.51
N GLY A 181 -2.64 -19.53 -14.09
CA GLY A 181 -1.92 -18.59 -14.95
C GLY A 181 -2.53 -17.19 -15.07
N THR A 182 -3.78 -16.96 -14.62
CA THR A 182 -4.34 -15.60 -14.59
C THR A 182 -3.69 -14.72 -13.52
N PRO A 183 -3.64 -13.39 -13.69
CA PRO A 183 -3.14 -12.48 -12.67
C PRO A 183 -3.86 -12.62 -11.33
N PHE A 184 -5.17 -12.83 -11.35
CA PHE A 184 -5.98 -13.01 -10.15
C PHE A 184 -5.63 -14.30 -9.38
N ASN A 185 -5.50 -15.45 -10.08
CA ASN A 185 -5.08 -16.70 -9.47
C ASN A 185 -3.65 -16.62 -8.89
N ARG A 186 -2.72 -15.94 -9.60
CA ARG A 186 -1.37 -15.70 -9.08
C ARG A 186 -1.39 -14.85 -7.82
N ALA A 187 -2.24 -13.83 -7.75
CA ALA A 187 -2.37 -12.99 -6.56
C ALA A 187 -2.91 -13.75 -5.36
N ILE A 188 -3.90 -14.63 -5.54
CA ILE A 188 -4.41 -15.49 -4.47
C ILE A 188 -3.28 -16.39 -3.92
N LYS A 189 -2.53 -17.05 -4.80
CA LYS A 189 -1.39 -17.90 -4.41
C LYS A 189 -0.31 -17.08 -3.68
N ALA A 190 0.05 -15.94 -4.22
CA ALA A 190 1.03 -15.03 -3.63
C ALA A 190 0.59 -14.55 -2.24
N SER A 191 -0.68 -14.20 -2.09
CA SER A 191 -1.26 -13.80 -0.81
C SER A 191 -1.13 -14.89 0.26
N ASN A 192 -1.38 -16.14 -0.10
CA ASN A 192 -1.21 -17.26 0.81
C ASN A 192 0.26 -17.47 1.21
N LEU A 193 1.18 -17.41 0.25
CA LEU A 193 2.62 -17.51 0.52
C LEU A 193 3.11 -16.42 1.48
N ILE A 194 2.70 -15.18 1.24
CA ILE A 194 3.06 -14.04 2.10
C ILE A 194 2.52 -14.24 3.52
N ARG A 195 1.27 -14.70 3.65
CA ARG A 195 0.69 -14.97 4.98
C ARG A 195 1.42 -16.06 5.75
N GLU A 196 1.80 -17.14 5.09
CA GLU A 196 2.58 -18.20 5.75
C GLU A 196 3.94 -17.67 6.23
N GLU A 197 4.62 -16.87 5.42
CA GLU A 197 5.87 -16.23 5.83
C GLU A 197 5.65 -15.26 7.00
N LEU A 198 4.63 -14.39 6.93
CA LEU A 198 4.27 -13.50 8.04
C LEU A 198 3.96 -14.26 9.33
N ARG A 199 3.25 -15.39 9.23
CA ARG A 199 2.98 -16.24 10.41
C ARG A 199 4.26 -16.82 11.01
N SER A 200 5.22 -17.21 10.17
CA SER A 200 6.54 -17.66 10.63
C SER A 200 7.27 -16.55 11.40
N ILE A 201 7.31 -15.34 10.83
CA ILE A 201 7.90 -14.15 11.45
C ILE A 201 7.19 -13.81 12.77
N ILE A 202 5.87 -13.85 12.81
CA ILE A 202 5.06 -13.60 13.99
C ILE A 202 5.40 -14.58 15.11
N ARG A 203 5.49 -15.88 14.81
CA ARG A 203 5.82 -16.90 15.80
C ARG A 203 7.24 -16.74 16.36
N GLN A 204 8.20 -16.47 15.48
CA GLN A 204 9.56 -16.20 15.92
C GLN A 204 9.62 -14.95 16.80
N ARG A 205 8.94 -13.87 16.43
CA ARG A 205 8.90 -12.65 17.22
C ARG A 205 8.27 -12.84 18.61
N LYS A 206 7.26 -13.70 18.76
CA LYS A 206 6.71 -14.06 20.07
C LYS A 206 7.75 -14.73 20.97
N ILE A 207 8.56 -15.61 20.41
CA ILE A 207 9.66 -16.28 21.13
C ILE A 207 10.70 -15.24 21.54
N ASP A 208 11.13 -14.40 20.60
CA ASP A 208 12.14 -13.37 20.83
C ASP A 208 11.72 -12.36 21.91
N LEU A 209 10.42 -11.98 21.92
CA LEU A 209 9.88 -11.11 22.97
C LEU A 209 9.85 -11.80 24.34
N ALA A 210 9.46 -13.08 24.39
CA ALA A 210 9.43 -13.86 25.63
C ALA A 210 10.83 -14.07 26.22
N GLU A 211 11.84 -14.19 25.35
CA GLU A 211 13.24 -14.37 25.73
C GLU A 211 14.03 -13.05 25.91
N ASN A 212 13.34 -11.90 25.80
CA ASN A 212 13.95 -10.56 25.83
C ASN A 212 15.02 -10.30 24.75
N LYS A 213 14.94 -11.03 23.63
CA LYS A 213 15.79 -10.83 22.43
C LYS A 213 15.25 -9.75 21.51
N ALA A 214 13.97 -9.42 21.61
CA ALA A 214 13.30 -8.37 20.86
C ALA A 214 12.73 -7.30 21.79
N SER A 215 12.79 -6.03 21.35
CA SER A 215 12.18 -4.93 22.11
C SER A 215 10.68 -4.80 21.78
N PRO A 216 9.83 -4.52 22.79
CA PRO A 216 8.41 -4.20 22.58
C PRO A 216 8.14 -3.06 21.60
N THR A 217 9.10 -2.15 21.43
CA THR A 217 8.93 -0.91 20.64
C THR A 217 9.78 -0.88 19.37
N GLN A 218 10.41 -2.00 18.99
CA GLN A 218 11.34 -2.00 17.85
C GLN A 218 10.65 -1.86 16.49
N ASP A 219 9.42 -2.37 16.36
CA ASP A 219 8.62 -2.32 15.13
C ASP A 219 7.12 -2.46 15.40
N ILE A 220 6.32 -2.29 14.35
CA ILE A 220 4.85 -2.39 14.43
C ILE A 220 4.41 -3.80 14.85
N LEU A 221 5.07 -4.84 14.34
CA LEU A 221 4.74 -6.23 14.69
C LEU A 221 4.88 -6.49 16.18
N SER A 222 6.01 -6.10 16.78
CA SER A 222 6.26 -6.29 18.23
C SER A 222 5.19 -5.62 19.07
N TYR A 223 4.80 -4.41 18.69
CA TYR A 223 3.74 -3.69 19.38
C TYR A 223 2.37 -4.36 19.22
N MET A 224 2.01 -4.82 18.01
CA MET A 224 0.75 -5.54 17.77
C MET A 224 0.64 -6.82 18.59
N LEU A 225 1.75 -7.52 18.78
CA LEU A 225 1.80 -8.76 19.57
C LEU A 225 1.55 -8.54 21.06
N LEU A 226 1.89 -7.39 21.58
CA LEU A 226 1.72 -7.02 22.98
C LEU A 226 0.46 -6.22 23.25
N PHE A 227 -0.23 -5.78 22.20
CA PHE A 227 -1.44 -5.00 22.34
C PHE A 227 -2.62 -5.90 22.74
N THR A 228 -3.31 -5.50 23.81
CA THR A 228 -4.59 -6.08 24.22
C THR A 228 -5.73 -5.12 23.96
N ASP A 229 -6.89 -5.65 23.64
CA ASP A 229 -8.11 -4.85 23.54
C ASP A 229 -8.67 -4.46 24.92
N ASP A 230 -9.78 -3.72 24.89
CA ASP A 230 -10.44 -3.25 26.12
C ASP A 230 -10.93 -4.42 27.02
N ASN A 231 -10.98 -5.65 26.50
CA ASN A 231 -11.30 -6.89 27.23
C ASN A 231 -10.05 -7.69 27.65
N GLY A 232 -8.86 -7.16 27.45
CA GLY A 232 -7.60 -7.84 27.72
C GLY A 232 -7.24 -8.95 26.74
N GLN A 233 -7.90 -9.03 25.56
CA GLN A 233 -7.62 -10.05 24.57
C GLN A 233 -6.57 -9.60 23.57
N PHE A 234 -5.61 -10.48 23.28
CA PHE A 234 -4.61 -10.31 22.21
C PHE A 234 -5.20 -10.56 20.84
N MET A 235 -4.67 -9.90 19.82
CA MET A 235 -4.99 -10.22 18.42
C MET A 235 -4.46 -11.62 18.06
N ASN A 236 -5.24 -12.36 17.27
CA ASN A 236 -4.77 -13.65 16.75
C ASN A 236 -3.72 -13.47 15.64
N GLU A 237 -2.93 -14.50 15.37
CA GLU A 237 -1.81 -14.45 14.40
C GLU A 237 -2.26 -14.14 12.97
N MET A 238 -3.44 -14.61 12.58
CA MET A 238 -3.97 -14.38 11.23
C MET A 238 -4.38 -12.91 11.06
N ASP A 239 -5.03 -12.34 12.05
CA ASP A 239 -5.42 -10.91 12.03
C ASP A 239 -4.19 -10.00 12.00
N ILE A 240 -3.14 -10.35 12.75
CA ILE A 240 -1.88 -9.61 12.73
C ILE A 240 -1.24 -9.71 11.34
N ALA A 241 -1.16 -10.92 10.77
CA ALA A 241 -0.58 -11.13 9.43
C ALA A 241 -1.32 -10.33 8.36
N ASP A 242 -2.65 -10.36 8.38
CA ASP A 242 -3.47 -9.61 7.43
C ASP A 242 -3.33 -8.08 7.61
N LYS A 243 -3.24 -7.60 8.85
CA LYS A 243 -3.02 -6.16 9.11
C LYS A 243 -1.64 -5.70 8.66
N ILE A 244 -0.60 -6.49 8.91
CA ILE A 244 0.76 -6.21 8.42
C ILE A 244 0.78 -6.23 6.89
N LEU A 245 0.13 -7.21 6.25
CA LEU A 245 0.01 -7.25 4.80
C LEU A 245 -0.66 -5.98 4.24
N GLY A 246 -1.75 -5.54 4.86
CA GLY A 246 -2.42 -4.28 4.51
C GLY A 246 -1.53 -3.05 4.66
N LEU A 247 -0.73 -2.97 5.73
CA LEU A 247 0.23 -1.89 5.96
C LEU A 247 1.36 -1.90 4.93
N LEU A 248 1.89 -3.08 4.58
CA LEU A 248 2.91 -3.21 3.53
C LEU A 248 2.40 -2.67 2.20
N ILE A 249 1.16 -3.01 1.80
CA ILE A 249 0.57 -2.51 0.55
C ILE A 249 0.38 -1.00 0.60
N GLY A 250 -0.23 -0.49 1.67
CA GLY A 250 -0.51 0.94 1.83
C GLY A 250 0.76 1.79 1.88
N GLY A 251 1.81 1.32 2.56
CA GLY A 251 3.04 2.08 2.77
C GLY A 251 4.03 2.04 1.60
N HIS A 252 3.96 1.00 0.78
CA HIS A 252 4.92 0.77 -0.30
C HIS A 252 4.51 1.43 -1.63
N ASP A 253 3.36 1.05 -2.20
CA ASP A 253 2.98 1.49 -3.55
C ASP A 253 2.70 2.99 -3.63
N THR A 254 2.09 3.57 -2.61
CA THR A 254 1.77 5.00 -2.58
C THR A 254 3.02 5.86 -2.45
N ALA A 255 3.94 5.48 -1.57
CA ALA A 255 5.20 6.19 -1.37
C ALA A 255 6.11 6.11 -2.61
N SER A 256 6.23 4.93 -3.24
CA SER A 256 7.03 4.77 -4.47
C SER A 256 6.51 5.61 -5.63
N ALA A 257 5.19 5.71 -5.78
CA ALA A 257 4.58 6.59 -6.77
C ALA A 257 4.89 8.07 -6.48
N ALA A 258 4.76 8.51 -5.22
CA ALA A 258 5.06 9.88 -4.81
C ALA A 258 6.53 10.23 -5.10
N ILE A 259 7.48 9.39 -4.69
CA ILE A 259 8.92 9.58 -4.98
C ILE A 259 9.16 9.70 -6.49
N THR A 260 8.55 8.82 -7.28
CA THR A 260 8.73 8.82 -8.74
C THR A 260 8.24 10.13 -9.36
N PHE A 261 7.08 10.65 -8.93
CA PHE A 261 6.57 11.92 -9.43
C PHE A 261 7.41 13.11 -8.97
N VAL A 262 7.91 13.10 -7.72
CA VAL A 262 8.84 14.14 -7.25
C VAL A 262 10.09 14.18 -8.12
N VAL A 263 10.74 13.03 -8.34
CA VAL A 263 11.94 12.95 -9.21
C VAL A 263 11.63 13.43 -10.64
N LYS A 264 10.47 13.00 -11.20
CA LYS A 264 10.03 13.43 -12.52
C LYS A 264 9.88 14.95 -12.59
N TYR A 265 9.16 15.56 -11.67
CA TYR A 265 8.92 17.00 -11.69
C TYR A 265 10.19 17.82 -11.43
N LEU A 266 11.08 17.35 -10.55
CA LEU A 266 12.39 18.00 -10.36
C LEU A 266 13.24 17.96 -11.64
N ALA A 267 13.17 16.87 -12.40
CA ALA A 267 13.86 16.78 -13.69
C ALA A 267 13.24 17.69 -14.77
N GLU A 268 11.91 17.87 -14.75
CA GLU A 268 11.19 18.71 -15.73
C GLU A 268 11.23 20.21 -15.38
N LEU A 269 11.51 20.58 -14.13
CA LEU A 269 11.47 21.93 -13.58
C LEU A 269 12.81 22.33 -12.94
N PRO A 270 13.85 22.68 -13.75
CA PRO A 270 15.20 22.94 -13.24
C PRO A 270 15.27 24.08 -12.21
N GLU A 271 14.40 25.09 -12.31
CA GLU A 271 14.34 26.19 -11.35
C GLU A 271 13.91 25.68 -9.97
N ILE A 272 12.88 24.84 -9.92
CA ILE A 272 12.40 24.22 -8.68
C ILE A 272 13.47 23.29 -8.09
N TYR A 273 14.14 22.49 -8.96
CA TYR A 273 15.25 21.65 -8.53
C TYR A 273 16.36 22.46 -7.84
N ASN A 274 16.77 23.59 -8.43
CA ASN A 274 17.80 24.45 -7.87
C ASN A 274 17.41 25.08 -6.54
N GLU A 275 16.13 25.45 -6.36
CA GLU A 275 15.64 25.98 -5.09
C GLU A 275 15.60 24.90 -3.99
N VAL A 276 15.16 23.70 -4.31
CA VAL A 276 15.21 22.56 -3.39
C VAL A 276 16.64 22.24 -2.98
N LEU A 277 17.56 22.16 -3.95
CA LEU A 277 18.99 21.90 -3.69
C LEU A 277 19.61 22.96 -2.77
N LYS A 278 19.33 24.26 -2.98
CA LYS A 278 19.78 25.32 -2.09
C LYS A 278 19.21 25.17 -0.67
N GLY A 279 17.96 24.77 -0.54
CA GLY A 279 17.31 24.52 0.74
C GLY A 279 17.99 23.39 1.51
N GLU A 280 18.30 22.28 0.85
CA GLU A 280 18.98 21.12 1.45
C GLU A 280 20.41 21.46 1.88
N VAL A 281 21.18 22.17 1.04
CA VAL A 281 22.53 22.64 1.39
C VAL A 281 22.49 23.59 2.59
N SER A 282 21.49 24.47 2.67
CA SER A 282 21.31 25.35 3.83
C SER A 282 21.02 24.60 5.12
N LEU A 283 20.21 23.52 5.05
CA LEU A 283 19.89 22.68 6.20
C LEU A 283 21.09 21.87 6.69
N THR A 284 21.93 21.33 5.79
CA THR A 284 23.13 20.57 6.17
C THR A 284 24.20 21.42 6.86
N HIS A 285 24.14 22.74 6.76
CA HIS A 285 25.03 23.66 7.50
C HIS A 285 24.49 24.05 8.89
N LEU A 286 23.27 23.64 9.24
CA LEU A 286 22.64 23.93 10.53
C LEU A 286 22.77 22.79 11.55
N PHE A 287 23.27 21.64 11.15
CA PHE A 287 23.56 20.46 11.96
C PHE A 287 25.03 20.07 11.85
#